data_d218277be8005b3399c4d71a61214532
#
_entry.id   d218277be8005b3399c4d71a61214532
#
_cell.length_a   1.000
_cell.length_b   1.000
_cell.length_c   1.000
_cell.angle_alpha   90.00
_cell.angle_beta   90.00
_cell.angle_gamma   90.00
#
_symmetry.space_group_name_H-M   'P 1'
#
loop_
_entity.id
_entity.type
_entity.pdbx_description
1 polymer ?
#
loop_
_entity_poly.entity_id
_entity_poly.type
_entity_poly.pdbx_seq_one_letter_code
_entity_poly.pdbx_strand_id
1 'polypeptide(L)'
;MTETDLMHEVMLAVSEKGHKIFRTNVGKVRMRDGRWFDTGLPKGYSDLCGTKKGGRAFYIETKLHPRKPTKEQVQFLLAMIKTGAIGGVAYSVEEALKIIEWDDDYAKMTVHALEGMLL
;
A
#
# COMPACT_ATOMS: atom_id res chain seq x y z
N MET A 1 10.82 8.67 13.55
CA MET A 1 9.68 8.51 12.63
C MET A 1 9.02 7.16 12.84
N THR A 2 7.69 7.14 12.91
CA THR A 2 6.92 5.89 12.97
C THR A 2 6.39 5.53 11.58
N GLU A 3 5.87 4.30 11.43
CA GLU A 3 5.21 3.92 10.17
C GLU A 3 3.97 4.79 9.91
N THR A 4 3.27 5.21 10.97
CA THR A 4 2.15 6.13 10.84
C THR A 4 2.58 7.49 10.32
N ASP A 5 3.72 8.00 10.79
CA ASP A 5 4.28 9.26 10.28
C ASP A 5 4.61 9.16 8.80
N LEU A 6 5.26 8.07 8.40
CA LEU A 6 5.57 7.83 6.98
C LEU A 6 4.30 7.76 6.14
N MET A 7 3.28 7.06 6.65
CA MET A 7 2.00 6.94 5.96
C MET A 7 1.36 8.31 5.72
N HIS A 8 1.37 9.18 6.73
CA HIS A 8 0.82 10.54 6.59
C HIS A 8 1.61 11.38 5.57
N GLU A 9 2.94 11.26 5.58
CA GLU A 9 3.79 11.98 4.63
C GLU A 9 3.55 11.49 3.19
N VAL A 10 3.38 10.18 3.02
CA VAL A 10 3.05 9.60 1.70
C VAL A 10 1.70 10.10 1.23
N MET A 11 0.69 10.10 2.10
CA MET A 11 -0.63 10.60 1.74
C MET A 11 -0.60 12.06 1.28
N LEU A 12 0.15 12.89 1.99
CA LEU A 12 0.29 14.30 1.64
C LEU A 12 0.97 14.46 0.27
N ALA A 13 2.11 13.81 0.07
CA ALA A 13 2.87 13.93 -1.17
C ALA A 13 2.09 13.43 -2.39
N VAL A 14 1.40 12.29 -2.24
CA VAL A 14 0.59 11.71 -3.31
C VAL A 14 -0.60 12.61 -3.64
N SER A 15 -1.25 13.18 -2.63
CA SER A 15 -2.35 14.12 -2.82
C SER A 15 -1.90 15.39 -3.55
N GLU A 16 -0.71 15.90 -3.23
CA GLU A 16 -0.15 17.07 -3.89
C GLU A 16 0.10 16.86 -5.39
N LYS A 17 0.33 15.61 -5.80
CA LYS A 17 0.47 15.25 -7.22
C LYS A 17 -0.88 15.13 -7.93
N GLY A 18 -1.99 15.29 -7.23
CA GLY A 18 -3.32 15.25 -7.80
C GLY A 18 -3.99 13.89 -7.83
N HIS A 19 -3.37 12.88 -7.20
CA HIS A 19 -3.99 11.57 -7.04
C HIS A 19 -4.92 11.57 -5.83
N LYS A 20 -5.79 10.57 -5.72
CA LYS A 20 -6.62 10.36 -4.55
C LYS A 20 -6.07 9.18 -3.77
N ILE A 21 -5.87 9.37 -2.48
CA ILE A 21 -5.30 8.34 -1.60
C ILE A 21 -6.06 8.31 -0.28
N PHE A 22 -6.28 7.10 0.24
CA PHE A 22 -7.04 6.87 1.45
C PHE A 22 -6.29 5.89 2.34
N ARG A 23 -6.41 6.09 3.65
CA ARG A 23 -5.97 5.12 4.63
C ARG A 23 -7.05 4.06 4.80
N THR A 24 -6.64 2.78 4.79
CA THR A 24 -7.54 1.67 5.03
C THR A 24 -7.43 1.20 6.47
N ASN A 25 -8.54 0.70 7.02
CA ASN A 25 -8.56 0.02 8.29
C ASN A 25 -8.85 -1.46 8.03
N VAL A 26 -7.94 -2.33 8.49
CA VAL A 26 -8.01 -3.77 8.24
C VAL A 26 -8.36 -4.49 9.53
N GLY A 27 -9.24 -5.50 9.43
CA GLY A 27 -9.62 -6.34 10.56
C GLY A 27 -10.70 -5.72 11.40
N LYS A 28 -10.54 -5.81 12.73
CA LYS A 28 -11.52 -5.33 13.69
C LYS A 28 -11.07 -4.04 14.34
N VAL A 29 -11.97 -3.06 14.39
CA VAL A 29 -11.74 -1.77 15.04
C VAL A 29 -12.61 -1.68 16.27
N ARG A 30 -12.03 -1.24 17.40
CA ARG A 30 -12.77 -1.06 18.64
C ARG A 30 -13.52 0.27 18.61
N MET A 31 -14.83 0.20 18.82
CA MET A 31 -15.70 1.38 18.89
C MET A 31 -15.59 2.05 20.26
N ARG A 32 -16.04 3.31 20.36
CA ARG A 32 -16.04 4.07 21.64
C ARG A 32 -16.81 3.37 22.73
N ASP A 33 -17.90 2.67 22.37
CA ASP A 33 -18.75 1.95 23.34
C ASP A 33 -18.18 0.59 23.74
N GLY A 34 -16.98 0.25 23.28
CA GLY A 34 -16.31 -1.01 23.59
C GLY A 34 -16.63 -2.16 22.65
N ARG A 35 -17.57 -1.99 21.73
CA ARG A 35 -17.88 -3.03 20.74
C ARG A 35 -16.81 -3.08 19.66
N TRP A 36 -16.66 -4.24 19.04
CA TRP A 36 -15.76 -4.44 17.91
C TRP A 36 -16.54 -4.31 16.59
N PHE A 37 -15.90 -3.64 15.65
CA PHE A 37 -16.43 -3.51 14.29
C PHE A 37 -15.46 -4.19 13.33
N ASP A 38 -15.98 -5.10 12.49
CA ASP A 38 -15.20 -5.74 11.43
C ASP A 38 -15.30 -4.88 10.19
N THR A 39 -14.15 -4.43 9.67
CA THR A 39 -14.11 -3.56 8.49
C THR A 39 -14.46 -4.31 7.20
N GLY A 40 -14.43 -5.66 7.23
CA GLY A 40 -14.69 -6.48 6.05
C GLY A 40 -13.52 -6.59 5.09
N LEU A 41 -12.40 -5.92 5.35
CA LEU A 41 -11.21 -6.02 4.50
C LEU A 41 -10.40 -7.25 4.91
N PRO A 42 -9.87 -8.01 3.93
CA PRO A 42 -9.09 -9.20 4.25
C PRO A 42 -7.75 -8.87 4.89
N LYS A 43 -7.24 -9.81 5.67
CA LYS A 43 -5.89 -9.72 6.24
C LYS A 43 -4.88 -9.56 5.10
N GLY A 44 -3.95 -8.65 5.27
CA GLY A 44 -2.93 -8.37 4.25
C GLY A 44 -3.29 -7.21 3.31
N TYR A 45 -4.51 -6.69 3.40
CA TYR A 45 -4.88 -5.49 2.63
C TYR A 45 -3.90 -4.36 2.94
N SER A 46 -3.49 -3.60 1.91
CA SER A 46 -2.49 -2.55 2.09
C SER A 46 -2.97 -1.41 2.99
N ASP A 47 -2.03 -0.71 3.65
CA ASP A 47 -2.33 0.45 4.50
C ASP A 47 -3.02 1.58 3.75
N LEU A 48 -2.61 1.78 2.51
CA LEU A 48 -3.07 2.88 1.67
C LEU A 48 -3.56 2.32 0.34
N CYS A 49 -4.58 2.96 -0.19
CA CYS A 49 -5.07 2.69 -1.54
C CYS A 49 -5.64 3.97 -2.14
N GLY A 50 -5.83 3.97 -3.43
CA GLY A 50 -6.41 5.11 -4.10
C GLY A 50 -6.49 4.96 -5.60
N THR A 51 -6.65 6.11 -6.25
CA THR A 51 -6.77 6.18 -7.69
C THR A 51 -5.80 7.22 -8.23
N LYS A 52 -4.95 6.78 -9.12
CA LYS A 52 -4.02 7.64 -9.84
C LYS A 52 -4.78 8.52 -10.81
N LYS A 53 -4.26 9.71 -11.11
CA LYS A 53 -4.79 10.52 -12.22
C LYS A 53 -4.86 9.63 -13.47
N GLY A 54 -6.00 9.61 -14.12
CA GLY A 54 -6.26 8.70 -15.25
C GLY A 54 -7.06 7.47 -14.85
N GLY A 55 -7.27 7.21 -13.56
CA GLY A 55 -8.22 6.21 -13.08
C GLY A 55 -7.64 4.87 -12.65
N ARG A 56 -6.33 4.66 -12.75
CA ARG A 56 -5.74 3.38 -12.36
C ARG A 56 -5.64 3.27 -10.84
N ALA A 57 -6.13 2.16 -10.30
CA ALA A 57 -6.07 1.88 -8.85
C ALA A 57 -4.64 1.58 -8.40
N PHE A 58 -4.30 2.00 -7.19
CA PHE A 58 -3.02 1.65 -6.58
C PHE A 58 -3.19 1.23 -5.12
N TYR A 59 -2.26 0.40 -4.67
CA TYR A 59 -2.22 -0.14 -3.31
C TYR A 59 -0.79 -0.04 -2.78
N ILE A 60 -0.61 0.63 -1.64
CA ILE A 60 0.72 0.85 -1.07
C ILE A 60 0.73 0.40 0.39
N GLU A 61 1.69 -0.47 0.70
CA GLU A 61 2.03 -0.85 2.06
C GLU A 61 3.21 0.00 2.52
N THR A 62 3.12 0.64 3.69
CA THR A 62 4.24 1.42 4.22
C THR A 62 4.97 0.62 5.29
N LYS A 63 6.29 0.65 5.22
CA LYS A 63 7.17 -0.01 6.21
C LYS A 63 8.38 0.86 6.48
N LEU A 64 8.97 0.70 7.66
CA LEU A 64 10.28 1.27 8.00
C LEU A 64 11.28 0.14 8.14
N HIS A 65 12.49 0.37 7.62
CA HIS A 65 13.58 -0.60 7.79
C HIS A 65 13.85 -0.84 9.27
N PRO A 66 14.16 -2.07 9.69
CA PRO A 66 14.35 -3.29 8.88
C PRO A 66 13.08 -4.14 8.70
N ARG A 67 11.90 -3.61 9.05
CA ARG A 67 10.66 -4.37 8.95
C ARG A 67 10.32 -4.70 7.50
N LYS A 68 9.75 -5.88 7.32
CA LYS A 68 9.33 -6.37 6.00
C LYS A 68 7.83 -6.63 5.99
N PRO A 69 7.19 -6.59 4.82
CA PRO A 69 5.78 -6.93 4.74
C PRO A 69 5.56 -8.40 5.11
N THR A 70 4.38 -8.71 5.63
CA THR A 70 3.99 -10.08 5.91
C THR A 70 3.72 -10.82 4.61
N LYS A 71 3.68 -12.15 4.68
CA LYS A 71 3.32 -12.98 3.52
C LYS A 71 1.96 -12.59 2.94
N GLU A 72 0.98 -12.35 3.81
CA GLU A 72 -0.36 -11.96 3.39
C GLU A 72 -0.36 -10.60 2.69
N GLN A 73 0.43 -9.66 3.16
CA GLN A 73 0.57 -8.34 2.53
C GLN A 73 1.19 -8.47 1.13
N VAL A 74 2.21 -9.29 0.99
CA VAL A 74 2.85 -9.53 -0.31
C VAL A 74 1.88 -10.20 -1.28
N GLN A 75 1.16 -11.21 -0.81
CA GLN A 75 0.17 -11.92 -1.63
C GLN A 75 -0.94 -10.99 -2.09
N PHE A 76 -1.40 -10.10 -1.22
CA PHE A 76 -2.42 -9.12 -1.57
C PHE A 76 -1.92 -8.18 -2.68
N LEU A 77 -0.72 -7.62 -2.53
CA LEU A 77 -0.17 -6.72 -3.54
C LEU A 77 -0.01 -7.41 -4.90
N LEU A 78 0.52 -8.62 -4.91
CA LEU A 78 0.67 -9.38 -6.16
C LEU A 78 -0.69 -9.69 -6.79
N ALA A 79 -1.71 -10.01 -5.99
CA ALA A 79 -3.05 -10.27 -6.51
C ALA A 79 -3.63 -9.01 -7.17
N MET A 80 -3.45 -7.84 -6.55
CA MET A 80 -3.93 -6.58 -7.12
C MET A 80 -3.19 -6.22 -8.40
N ILE A 81 -1.86 -6.38 -8.42
CA ILE A 81 -1.05 -6.13 -9.62
C ILE A 81 -1.52 -7.03 -10.78
N LYS A 82 -1.85 -8.27 -10.48
CA LYS A 82 -2.33 -9.23 -11.49
C LYS A 82 -3.65 -8.79 -12.13
N THR A 83 -4.48 -8.02 -11.43
CA THR A 83 -5.72 -7.48 -12.00
C THR A 83 -5.49 -6.24 -12.85
N GLY A 84 -4.27 -5.72 -12.89
CA GLY A 84 -3.93 -4.51 -13.63
C GLY A 84 -3.70 -3.29 -12.75
N ALA A 85 -3.85 -3.42 -11.44
CA ALA A 85 -3.59 -2.32 -10.51
C ALA A 85 -2.09 -2.13 -10.26
N ILE A 86 -1.76 -1.00 -9.67
CA ILE A 86 -0.41 -0.68 -9.20
C ILE A 86 -0.31 -1.16 -7.75
N GLY A 87 0.84 -1.67 -7.35
CA GLY A 87 1.04 -2.07 -5.96
C GLY A 87 2.50 -2.12 -5.57
N GLY A 88 2.79 -1.89 -4.30
CA GLY A 88 4.15 -1.98 -3.81
C GLY A 88 4.28 -1.67 -2.33
N VAL A 89 5.50 -1.86 -1.82
CA VAL A 89 5.89 -1.55 -0.45
C VAL A 89 6.80 -0.33 -0.49
N ALA A 90 6.41 0.72 0.21
CA ALA A 90 7.17 1.97 0.25
C ALA A 90 7.85 2.13 1.61
N TYR A 91 9.15 2.35 1.60
CA TYR A 91 9.96 2.66 2.77
C TYR A 91 10.25 4.16 2.87
N SER A 92 9.84 4.92 1.88
CA SER A 92 10.01 6.37 1.83
C SER A 92 8.92 7.00 0.96
N VAL A 93 8.76 8.31 1.09
CA VAL A 93 7.86 9.07 0.21
C VAL A 93 8.29 8.93 -1.26
N GLU A 94 9.60 8.98 -1.52
CA GLU A 94 10.13 8.86 -2.89
C GLU A 94 9.76 7.51 -3.51
N GLU A 95 9.88 6.43 -2.75
CA GLU A 95 9.49 5.10 -3.22
C GLU A 95 7.99 5.03 -3.52
N ALA A 96 7.15 5.63 -2.67
CA ALA A 96 5.72 5.66 -2.89
C ALA A 96 5.38 6.37 -4.20
N LEU A 97 6.01 7.52 -4.47
CA LEU A 97 5.79 8.26 -5.71
C LEU A 97 6.23 7.45 -6.93
N LYS A 98 7.36 6.75 -6.86
CA LYS A 98 7.83 5.88 -7.95
C LYS A 98 6.88 4.70 -8.20
N ILE A 99 6.35 4.12 -7.14
CA ILE A 99 5.35 3.05 -7.26
C ILE A 99 4.16 3.57 -8.07
N ILE A 100 3.65 4.75 -7.73
CA ILE A 100 2.48 5.31 -8.41
C ILE A 100 2.78 5.64 -9.87
N GLU A 101 3.98 6.12 -10.21
CA GLU A 101 4.39 6.33 -11.60
C GLU A 101 4.31 5.04 -12.40
N TRP A 102 4.73 3.94 -11.81
CA TRP A 102 4.61 2.59 -12.36
C TRP A 102 5.15 2.46 -13.77
N ASP A 103 6.37 3.01 -14.00
CA ASP A 103 7.02 2.77 -15.28
C ASP A 103 7.36 1.28 -15.43
N ASP A 104 7.52 0.82 -16.67
CA ASP A 104 7.65 -0.61 -16.97
C ASP A 104 8.81 -1.27 -16.24
N ASP A 105 9.97 -0.62 -16.19
CA ASP A 105 11.15 -1.20 -15.52
C ASP A 105 10.94 -1.29 -14.02
N TYR A 106 10.41 -0.24 -13.42
CA TYR A 106 10.12 -0.23 -11.99
C TYR A 106 9.05 -1.25 -11.60
N ALA A 107 8.02 -1.40 -12.44
CA ALA A 107 6.98 -2.39 -12.24
C ALA A 107 7.53 -3.81 -12.26
N LYS A 108 8.36 -4.14 -13.23
CA LYS A 108 9.01 -5.46 -13.31
C LYS A 108 9.90 -5.74 -12.10
N MET A 109 10.68 -4.74 -11.70
CA MET A 109 11.54 -4.86 -10.52
C MET A 109 10.73 -5.09 -9.26
N THR A 110 9.64 -4.34 -9.10
CA THR A 110 8.75 -4.46 -7.94
C THR A 110 8.12 -5.84 -7.86
N VAL A 111 7.57 -6.34 -8.97
CA VAL A 111 6.95 -7.67 -9.03
C VAL A 111 7.97 -8.75 -8.69
N HIS A 112 9.16 -8.67 -9.29
CA HIS A 112 10.24 -9.62 -9.01
C HIS A 112 10.62 -9.64 -7.53
N ALA A 113 10.76 -8.46 -6.92
CA ALA A 113 11.10 -8.36 -5.50
C ALA A 113 10.00 -8.96 -4.61
N LEU A 114 8.73 -8.67 -4.91
CA LEU A 114 7.60 -9.22 -4.16
C LEU A 114 7.52 -10.75 -4.27
N GLU A 115 7.69 -11.27 -5.48
CA GLU A 115 7.71 -12.72 -5.69
C GLU A 115 8.84 -13.38 -4.91
N GLY A 116 10.01 -12.76 -4.87
CA GLY A 116 11.15 -13.25 -4.10
C GLY A 116 10.87 -13.34 -2.60
N MET A 117 10.02 -12.48 -2.07
CA MET A 117 9.65 -12.49 -0.65
C MET A 117 8.78 -13.69 -0.28
N LEU A 118 8.19 -14.39 -1.25
CA LEU A 118 7.35 -15.56 -1.00
C LEU A 118 8.13 -16.89 -1.04
N LEU A 119 9.40 -16.84 -1.39
CA LEU A 119 10.25 -18.05 -1.50
C LEU A 119 10.76 -18.52 -0.14
#